data_f41925cd8cb6123ef75fb1778af860f7
#
_entry.id   f41925cd8cb6123ef75fb1778af860f7
#
_cell.length_a   1.000
_cell.length_b   1.000
_cell.length_c   1.000
_cell.angle_alpha   90.00
_cell.angle_beta   90.00
_cell.angle_gamma   90.00
#
_symmetry.space_group_name_H-M   'P 1'
#
loop_
_entity.id
_entity.type
_entity.pdbx_description
1 polymer ?
#
loop_
_entity_poly.entity_id
_entity_poly.type
_entity_poly.pdbx_seq_one_letter_code
_entity_poly.pdbx_strand_id
1 'polypeptide(L)'
;MALDGQQKRQFQQRLSRWYRRYGRDLPWRRTTDPYAILVSEIMLQQTQVERVLEFYRRFLARFPTVAALATAPVDEVLAAWQGLGYYRRARNLHLAAQQIMERHHGVFPDTFEEVAALPGVGRYTAGAVLCFAFGKRAPILDTNVQRVLERIFVRRPATSPSAMQKRLWRLAEEVLPQGAEAWVINQAMMDLGATLCTARNPRCTQCCLQAICQAAPAFTTQLGLFPYSEAPETELPLVAEAEAPVYGGGTPPPDFTRRGHG
;
A
#
# COMPACT_ATOMS: atom_id res chain seq x y z
N MET A 1 3.58 -24.30 -3.36
CA MET A 1 4.47 -24.57 -2.23
C MET A 1 4.21 -23.47 -1.23
N ALA A 2 3.77 -23.77 -0.02
CA ALA A 2 3.54 -22.79 1.04
C ALA A 2 4.88 -22.21 1.48
N LEU A 3 4.87 -20.97 1.97
CA LEU A 3 6.06 -20.35 2.55
C LEU A 3 6.52 -21.13 3.79
N ASP A 4 7.83 -21.27 3.94
CA ASP A 4 8.40 -21.77 5.20
C ASP A 4 8.04 -20.82 6.35
N GLY A 5 7.61 -21.39 7.47
CA GLY A 5 7.15 -20.65 8.63
C GLY A 5 8.24 -19.76 9.24
N GLN A 6 9.52 -20.17 9.16
CA GLN A 6 10.65 -19.38 9.64
C GLN A 6 10.88 -18.16 8.72
N GLN A 7 10.89 -18.37 7.41
CA GLN A 7 11.05 -17.31 6.42
C GLN A 7 9.92 -16.28 6.51
N LYS A 8 8.67 -16.73 6.71
CA LYS A 8 7.52 -15.84 6.94
C LYS A 8 7.72 -14.97 8.18
N ARG A 9 8.10 -15.56 9.32
CA ARG A 9 8.34 -14.80 10.56
C ARG A 9 9.46 -13.77 10.40
N GLN A 10 10.58 -14.17 9.79
CA GLN A 10 11.70 -13.25 9.53
C GLN A 10 11.27 -12.09 8.62
N PHE A 11 10.50 -12.36 7.57
CA PHE A 11 9.95 -11.33 6.69
C PHE A 11 9.11 -10.33 7.47
N GLN A 12 8.14 -10.80 8.25
CA GLN A 12 7.23 -9.96 9.03
C GLN A 12 8.00 -9.10 10.05
N GLN A 13 8.88 -9.71 10.84
CA GLN A 13 9.62 -9.01 11.90
C GLN A 13 10.56 -7.93 11.35
N ARG A 14 11.37 -8.28 10.33
CA ARG A 14 12.33 -7.34 9.73
C ARG A 14 11.61 -6.18 9.04
N LEU A 15 10.55 -6.48 8.30
CA LEU A 15 9.80 -5.49 7.54
C LEU A 15 9.01 -4.55 8.46
N SER A 16 8.34 -5.09 9.49
CA SER A 16 7.61 -4.29 10.49
C SER A 16 8.56 -3.36 11.26
N ARG A 17 9.71 -3.86 11.71
CA ARG A 17 10.74 -3.04 12.39
C ARG A 17 11.23 -1.91 11.50
N TRP A 18 11.53 -2.20 10.24
CA TRP A 18 11.95 -1.21 9.26
C TRP A 18 10.88 -0.14 9.03
N TYR A 19 9.64 -0.54 8.81
CA TYR A 19 8.53 0.38 8.56
C TYR A 19 8.28 1.34 9.73
N ARG A 20 8.33 0.85 10.95
CA ARG A 20 8.15 1.69 12.16
C ARG A 20 9.19 2.81 12.26
N ARG A 21 10.36 2.64 11.65
CA ARG A 21 11.44 3.64 11.66
C ARG A 21 11.47 4.51 10.40
N TYR A 22 11.16 3.94 9.25
CA TYR A 22 11.38 4.58 7.95
C TYR A 22 10.12 4.69 7.08
N GLY A 23 8.96 4.28 7.56
CA GLY A 23 7.70 4.40 6.83
C GLY A 23 7.37 5.85 6.53
N ARG A 24 6.78 6.09 5.35
CA ARG A 24 6.38 7.43 4.94
C ARG A 24 5.15 7.89 5.73
N ASP A 25 5.17 9.12 6.21
CA ASP A 25 4.02 9.74 6.85
C ASP A 25 3.14 10.42 5.79
N LEU A 26 1.99 9.80 5.50
CA LEU A 26 1.07 10.24 4.46
C LEU A 26 -0.32 10.52 5.07
N PRO A 27 -1.03 11.58 4.63
CA PRO A 27 -2.32 11.99 5.25
C PRO A 27 -3.34 10.87 5.31
N TRP A 28 -3.46 10.06 4.27
CA TRP A 28 -4.41 8.94 4.19
C TRP A 28 -4.04 7.72 5.05
N ARG A 29 -2.86 7.73 5.68
CA ARG A 29 -2.43 6.73 6.66
C ARG A 29 -2.80 7.09 8.09
N ARG A 30 -3.25 8.34 8.32
CA ARG A 30 -3.64 8.87 9.63
C ARG A 30 -5.14 8.78 9.88
N THR A 31 -5.89 8.17 8.98
CA THR A 31 -7.35 8.04 9.07
C THR A 31 -7.80 6.60 8.87
N THR A 32 -8.94 6.26 9.45
CA THR A 32 -9.68 5.02 9.18
C THR A 32 -10.98 5.27 8.40
N ASP A 33 -11.23 6.51 7.96
CA ASP A 33 -12.38 6.83 7.15
C ASP A 33 -12.27 6.13 5.77
N PRO A 34 -13.16 5.18 5.46
CA PRO A 34 -13.12 4.42 4.22
C PRO A 34 -13.31 5.29 2.98
N TYR A 35 -14.07 6.40 3.09
CA TYR A 35 -14.22 7.34 2.01
C TYR A 35 -12.91 8.06 1.71
N ALA A 36 -12.25 8.62 2.72
CA ALA A 36 -10.99 9.31 2.56
C ALA A 36 -9.88 8.39 2.02
N ILE A 37 -9.86 7.12 2.48
CA ILE A 37 -8.94 6.10 1.97
C ILE A 37 -9.25 5.76 0.51
N LEU A 38 -10.53 5.56 0.14
CA LEU A 38 -10.91 5.33 -1.25
C LEU A 38 -10.49 6.48 -2.16
N VAL A 39 -10.68 7.73 -1.74
CA VAL A 39 -10.24 8.92 -2.49
C VAL A 39 -8.73 8.85 -2.76
N SER A 40 -7.91 8.56 -1.74
CA SER A 40 -6.46 8.45 -1.91
C SER A 40 -6.07 7.31 -2.87
N GLU A 41 -6.68 6.13 -2.72
CA GLU A 41 -6.37 4.97 -3.56
C GLU A 41 -6.71 5.21 -5.03
N ILE A 42 -7.83 5.87 -5.31
CA ILE A 42 -8.21 6.24 -6.69
C ILE A 42 -7.29 7.34 -7.24
N MET A 43 -6.88 8.32 -6.43
CA MET A 43 -5.95 9.36 -6.86
C MET A 43 -4.54 8.81 -7.16
N LEU A 44 -4.09 7.82 -6.39
CA LEU A 44 -2.78 7.19 -6.54
C LEU A 44 -2.67 6.26 -7.76
N GLN A 45 -3.78 5.88 -8.39
CA GLN A 45 -3.74 5.11 -9.62
C GLN A 45 -2.99 5.90 -10.71
N GLN A 46 -1.80 5.42 -11.11
CA GLN A 46 -0.93 6.02 -12.14
C GLN A 46 -0.52 7.48 -11.85
N THR A 47 -0.53 7.91 -10.59
CA THR A 47 -0.13 9.26 -10.19
C THR A 47 0.87 9.16 -9.03
N GLN A 48 1.91 10.00 -9.08
CA GLN A 48 2.94 10.05 -8.04
C GLN A 48 2.39 10.63 -6.73
N VAL A 49 2.92 10.16 -5.60
CA VAL A 49 2.48 10.52 -4.25
C VAL A 49 2.53 12.03 -4.02
N GLU A 50 3.63 12.66 -4.42
CA GLU A 50 3.87 14.10 -4.24
C GLU A 50 2.76 14.94 -4.87
N ARG A 51 2.32 14.55 -6.06
CA ARG A 51 1.22 15.22 -6.74
C ARG A 51 -0.12 14.98 -6.05
N VAL A 52 -0.35 13.77 -5.53
CA VAL A 52 -1.61 13.43 -4.86
C VAL A 52 -1.78 14.18 -3.54
N LEU A 53 -0.71 14.50 -2.81
CA LEU A 53 -0.78 15.16 -1.49
C LEU A 53 -1.60 16.46 -1.49
N GLU A 54 -1.37 17.31 -2.48
CA GLU A 54 -2.11 18.59 -2.60
C GLU A 54 -3.56 18.34 -3.02
N PHE A 55 -3.77 17.51 -4.06
CA PHE A 55 -5.10 17.23 -4.58
C PHE A 55 -5.99 16.54 -3.56
N TYR A 56 -5.48 15.61 -2.78
CA TYR A 56 -6.20 14.91 -1.73
C TYR A 56 -6.76 15.87 -0.68
N ARG A 57 -5.93 16.80 -0.18
CA ARG A 57 -6.38 17.80 0.82
C ARG A 57 -7.46 18.70 0.27
N ARG A 58 -7.26 19.24 -0.93
CA ARG A 58 -8.22 20.13 -1.60
C ARG A 58 -9.54 19.43 -1.90
N PHE A 59 -9.47 18.19 -2.37
CA PHE A 59 -10.65 17.40 -2.72
C PHE A 59 -11.49 17.09 -1.47
N LEU A 60 -10.88 16.62 -0.39
CA LEU A 60 -11.60 16.37 0.86
C LEU A 60 -12.10 17.64 1.55
N ALA A 61 -11.43 18.77 1.38
CA ALA A 61 -11.96 20.07 1.86
C ALA A 61 -13.25 20.46 1.08
N ARG A 62 -13.32 20.15 -0.23
CA ARG A 62 -14.50 20.44 -1.07
C ARG A 62 -15.62 19.41 -0.87
N PHE A 63 -15.26 18.13 -0.76
CA PHE A 63 -16.18 17.01 -0.60
C PHE A 63 -15.80 16.21 0.65
N PRO A 64 -16.17 16.68 1.85
CA PRO A 64 -15.67 16.08 3.11
C PRO A 64 -16.30 14.73 3.43
N THR A 65 -17.39 14.36 2.80
CA THR A 65 -18.10 13.09 3.04
C THR A 65 -18.50 12.43 1.73
N VAL A 66 -18.80 11.13 1.79
CA VAL A 66 -19.34 10.39 0.66
C VAL A 66 -20.65 10.99 0.14
N ALA A 67 -21.49 11.49 1.06
CA ALA A 67 -22.76 12.15 0.71
C ALA A 67 -22.52 13.48 -0.04
N ALA A 68 -21.58 14.29 0.44
CA ALA A 68 -21.21 15.55 -0.22
C ALA A 68 -20.67 15.29 -1.64
N LEU A 69 -19.88 14.24 -1.83
CA LEU A 69 -19.42 13.87 -3.17
C LEU A 69 -20.56 13.35 -4.06
N ALA A 70 -21.44 12.50 -3.53
CA ALA A 70 -22.52 11.86 -4.29
C ALA A 70 -23.53 12.87 -4.82
N THR A 71 -23.83 13.93 -4.04
CA THR A 71 -24.82 14.97 -4.39
C THR A 71 -24.24 16.10 -5.24
N ALA A 72 -22.91 16.21 -5.35
CA ALA A 72 -22.28 17.26 -6.13
C ALA A 72 -22.54 17.09 -7.63
N PRO A 73 -22.70 18.18 -8.40
CA PRO A 73 -22.69 18.12 -9.85
C PRO A 73 -21.38 17.51 -10.37
N VAL A 74 -21.48 16.61 -11.36
CA VAL A 74 -20.28 15.93 -11.91
C VAL A 74 -19.24 16.93 -12.43
N ASP A 75 -19.63 18.07 -12.96
CA ASP A 75 -18.74 19.09 -13.47
C ASP A 75 -17.90 19.73 -12.34
N GLU A 76 -18.48 19.91 -11.14
CA GLU A 76 -17.73 20.37 -9.97
C GLU A 76 -16.68 19.34 -9.52
N VAL A 77 -17.03 18.05 -9.56
CA VAL A 77 -16.10 16.96 -9.25
C VAL A 77 -14.94 16.96 -10.24
N LEU A 78 -15.24 17.10 -11.54
CA LEU A 78 -14.22 17.16 -12.58
C LEU A 78 -13.35 18.41 -12.48
N ALA A 79 -13.93 19.57 -12.13
CA ALA A 79 -13.18 20.79 -11.88
C ALA A 79 -12.21 20.64 -10.68
N ALA A 80 -12.66 20.02 -9.58
CA ALA A 80 -11.79 19.73 -8.43
C ALA A 80 -10.66 18.72 -8.75
N TRP A 81 -10.82 17.91 -9.79
CA TRP A 81 -9.84 16.93 -10.27
C TRP A 81 -8.90 17.50 -11.34
N GLN A 82 -9.19 18.71 -11.84
CA GLN A 82 -8.44 19.33 -12.94
C GLN A 82 -6.94 19.41 -12.62
N GLY A 83 -6.11 18.86 -13.52
CA GLY A 83 -4.66 18.80 -13.37
C GLY A 83 -4.14 17.46 -12.83
N LEU A 84 -4.95 16.60 -12.22
CA LEU A 84 -4.52 15.26 -11.78
C LEU A 84 -4.45 14.25 -12.95
N GLY A 85 -5.24 14.46 -14.00
CA GLY A 85 -5.32 13.60 -15.17
C GLY A 85 -6.22 12.38 -14.96
N TYR A 86 -6.40 11.59 -16.04
CA TYR A 86 -7.23 10.38 -16.02
C TYR A 86 -8.62 10.61 -15.43
N TYR A 87 -9.39 11.54 -15.98
CA TYR A 87 -10.70 12.00 -15.49
C TYR A 87 -11.75 10.89 -15.31
N ARG A 88 -11.59 9.74 -15.99
CA ARG A 88 -12.42 8.56 -15.75
C ARG A 88 -12.38 8.12 -14.29
N ARG A 89 -11.26 8.33 -13.59
CA ARG A 89 -11.16 8.00 -12.16
C ARG A 89 -12.08 8.88 -11.31
N ALA A 90 -12.13 10.19 -11.60
CA ALA A 90 -13.04 11.11 -10.92
C ALA A 90 -14.51 10.75 -11.14
N ARG A 91 -14.88 10.42 -12.38
CA ARG A 91 -16.24 9.96 -12.69
C ARG A 91 -16.58 8.67 -11.96
N ASN A 92 -15.67 7.69 -11.95
CA ASN A 92 -15.87 6.43 -11.23
C ASN A 92 -15.99 6.65 -9.72
N LEU A 93 -15.17 7.51 -9.15
CA LEU A 93 -15.24 7.86 -7.71
C LEU A 93 -16.59 8.52 -7.36
N HIS A 94 -17.09 9.43 -8.21
CA HIS A 94 -18.40 10.04 -8.05
C HIS A 94 -19.53 9.02 -8.14
N LEU A 95 -19.50 8.12 -9.15
CA LEU A 95 -20.46 7.03 -9.27
C LEU A 95 -20.40 6.05 -8.09
N ALA A 96 -19.20 5.77 -7.57
CA ALA A 96 -19.02 4.95 -6.37
C ALA A 96 -19.70 5.59 -5.15
N ALA A 97 -19.53 6.91 -4.98
CA ALA A 97 -20.20 7.64 -3.91
C ALA A 97 -21.73 7.59 -4.04
N GLN A 98 -22.27 7.78 -5.25
CA GLN A 98 -23.71 7.64 -5.52
C GLN A 98 -24.21 6.23 -5.19
N GLN A 99 -23.49 5.20 -5.64
CA GLN A 99 -23.84 3.81 -5.34
C GLN A 99 -23.84 3.52 -3.83
N ILE A 100 -22.88 4.08 -3.06
CA ILE A 100 -22.85 3.93 -1.60
C ILE A 100 -24.10 4.58 -0.97
N MET A 101 -24.48 5.76 -1.44
CA MET A 101 -25.70 6.41 -0.94
C MET A 101 -26.97 5.63 -1.28
N GLU A 102 -27.10 5.15 -2.52
CA GLU A 102 -28.30 4.49 -3.01
C GLU A 102 -28.47 3.06 -2.49
N ARG A 103 -27.40 2.26 -2.53
CA ARG A 103 -27.47 0.82 -2.22
C ARG A 103 -27.09 0.47 -0.79
N HIS A 104 -26.26 1.31 -0.16
CA HIS A 104 -25.76 1.08 1.19
C HIS A 104 -26.21 2.16 2.18
N HIS A 105 -27.19 3.00 1.80
CA HIS A 105 -27.79 4.04 2.66
C HIS A 105 -26.76 4.98 3.31
N GLY A 106 -25.67 5.26 2.57
CA GLY A 106 -24.59 6.12 3.04
C GLY A 106 -23.58 5.42 3.97
N VAL A 107 -23.80 4.16 4.34
CA VAL A 107 -22.86 3.35 5.09
C VAL A 107 -21.87 2.71 4.11
N PHE A 108 -20.58 2.93 4.32
CA PHE A 108 -19.55 2.38 3.45
C PHE A 108 -19.50 0.84 3.60
N PRO A 109 -19.61 0.07 2.50
CA PRO A 109 -19.60 -1.39 2.56
C PRO A 109 -18.26 -1.92 3.08
N ASP A 110 -18.28 -3.04 3.80
CA ASP A 110 -17.11 -3.61 4.46
C ASP A 110 -16.84 -5.08 4.10
N THR A 111 -17.52 -5.62 3.09
CA THR A 111 -17.22 -6.92 2.49
C THR A 111 -16.42 -6.75 1.19
N PHE A 112 -15.62 -7.77 0.84
CA PHE A 112 -14.79 -7.69 -0.37
C PHE A 112 -15.66 -7.57 -1.62
N GLU A 113 -16.72 -8.31 -1.70
CA GLU A 113 -17.63 -8.38 -2.83
C GLU A 113 -18.32 -7.03 -3.07
N GLU A 114 -18.83 -6.40 -2.03
CA GLU A 114 -19.50 -5.11 -2.11
C GLU A 114 -18.53 -3.97 -2.45
N VAL A 115 -17.36 -3.94 -1.81
CA VAL A 115 -16.35 -2.91 -2.10
C VAL A 115 -15.81 -3.06 -3.52
N ALA A 116 -15.55 -4.30 -3.97
CA ALA A 116 -15.08 -4.57 -5.34
C ALA A 116 -16.14 -4.30 -6.41
N ALA A 117 -17.42 -4.27 -6.04
CA ALA A 117 -18.54 -3.91 -6.96
C ALA A 117 -18.69 -2.39 -7.18
N LEU A 118 -17.97 -1.56 -6.42
CA LEU A 118 -17.99 -0.12 -6.60
C LEU A 118 -17.29 0.30 -7.91
N PRO A 119 -17.81 1.29 -8.63
CA PRO A 119 -17.22 1.78 -9.87
C PRO A 119 -15.75 2.20 -9.70
N GLY A 120 -14.86 1.67 -10.54
CA GLY A 120 -13.43 2.00 -10.51
C GLY A 120 -12.61 1.28 -9.43
N VAL A 121 -13.25 0.42 -8.63
CA VAL A 121 -12.62 -0.36 -7.57
C VAL A 121 -12.30 -1.76 -8.09
N GLY A 122 -11.01 -2.06 -8.19
CA GLY A 122 -10.52 -3.41 -8.50
C GLY A 122 -10.10 -4.17 -7.24
N ARG A 123 -9.64 -5.40 -7.44
CA ARG A 123 -9.18 -6.30 -6.35
C ARG A 123 -8.18 -5.63 -5.40
N TYR A 124 -7.19 -4.89 -5.96
CA TYR A 124 -6.22 -4.16 -5.15
C TYR A 124 -6.89 -3.10 -4.27
N THR A 125 -7.68 -2.21 -4.88
CA THR A 125 -8.34 -1.10 -4.15
C THR A 125 -9.31 -1.62 -3.10
N ALA A 126 -10.06 -2.69 -3.39
CA ALA A 126 -10.93 -3.34 -2.39
C ALA A 126 -10.13 -3.86 -1.20
N GLY A 127 -9.03 -4.59 -1.46
CA GLY A 127 -8.13 -5.05 -0.40
C GLY A 127 -7.53 -3.91 0.42
N ALA A 128 -7.12 -2.83 -0.22
CA ALA A 128 -6.56 -1.64 0.43
C ALA A 128 -7.59 -0.97 1.36
N VAL A 129 -8.81 -0.72 0.88
CA VAL A 129 -9.88 -0.14 1.70
C VAL A 129 -10.21 -1.05 2.88
N LEU A 130 -10.37 -2.35 2.65
CA LEU A 130 -10.68 -3.30 3.73
C LEU A 130 -9.57 -3.37 4.79
N CYS A 131 -8.32 -3.36 4.36
CA CYS A 131 -7.19 -3.38 5.28
C CYS A 131 -7.01 -2.04 6.00
N PHE A 132 -7.00 -0.94 5.25
CA PHE A 132 -6.59 0.36 5.79
C PHE A 132 -7.71 1.09 6.52
N ALA A 133 -8.97 0.90 6.11
CA ALA A 133 -10.11 1.50 6.77
C ALA A 133 -10.72 0.59 7.83
N PHE A 134 -10.85 -0.71 7.56
CA PHE A 134 -11.59 -1.64 8.40
C PHE A 134 -10.70 -2.55 9.26
N GLY A 135 -9.37 -2.47 9.13
CA GLY A 135 -8.44 -3.32 9.86
C GLY A 135 -8.54 -4.80 9.50
N LYS A 136 -9.23 -5.13 8.39
CA LYS A 136 -9.39 -6.51 7.95
C LYS A 136 -8.09 -7.05 7.38
N ARG A 137 -7.81 -8.33 7.60
CA ARG A 137 -6.69 -9.02 6.98
C ARG A 137 -6.96 -9.22 5.48
N ALA A 138 -6.68 -8.21 4.68
CA ALA A 138 -6.87 -8.23 3.23
C ALA A 138 -5.54 -8.00 2.51
N PRO A 139 -5.16 -8.90 1.57
CA PRO A 139 -3.93 -8.73 0.80
C PRO A 139 -4.09 -7.61 -0.24
N ILE A 140 -2.96 -6.93 -0.51
CA ILE A 140 -2.83 -5.97 -1.61
C ILE A 140 -1.71 -6.42 -2.54
N LEU A 141 -1.81 -6.07 -3.81
CA LEU A 141 -0.80 -6.40 -4.81
C LEU A 141 -0.75 -5.30 -5.89
N ASP A 142 -0.02 -4.22 -5.60
CA ASP A 142 0.37 -3.22 -6.58
C ASP A 142 1.70 -3.60 -7.26
N THR A 143 2.20 -2.77 -8.15
CA THR A 143 3.47 -3.01 -8.84
C THR A 143 4.68 -3.05 -7.91
N ASN A 144 4.67 -2.33 -6.79
CA ASN A 144 5.72 -2.33 -5.78
C ASN A 144 5.71 -3.62 -4.98
N VAL A 145 4.54 -3.99 -4.44
CA VAL A 145 4.34 -5.23 -3.67
C VAL A 145 4.64 -6.44 -4.54
N GLN A 146 4.17 -6.47 -5.78
CA GLN A 146 4.47 -7.53 -6.74
C GLN A 146 5.98 -7.74 -6.88
N ARG A 147 6.72 -6.67 -7.17
CA ARG A 147 8.19 -6.71 -7.34
C ARG A 147 8.90 -7.17 -6.07
N VAL A 148 8.47 -6.69 -4.90
CA VAL A 148 9.04 -7.08 -3.61
C VAL A 148 8.84 -8.57 -3.37
N LEU A 149 7.62 -9.07 -3.49
CA LEU A 149 7.30 -10.48 -3.27
C LEU A 149 8.00 -11.40 -4.28
N GLU A 150 8.04 -10.99 -5.55
CA GLU A 150 8.73 -11.73 -6.61
C GLU A 150 10.21 -11.88 -6.30
N ARG A 151 10.90 -10.77 -5.97
CA ARG A 151 12.35 -10.78 -5.68
C ARG A 151 12.70 -11.58 -4.43
N ILE A 152 11.85 -11.55 -3.41
CA ILE A 152 12.15 -12.23 -2.14
C ILE A 152 11.85 -13.73 -2.22
N PHE A 153 10.72 -14.12 -2.83
CA PHE A 153 10.18 -15.48 -2.68
C PHE A 153 10.16 -16.32 -3.96
N VAL A 154 10.39 -15.71 -5.13
CA VAL A 154 10.26 -16.43 -6.41
C VAL A 154 11.64 -16.80 -6.96
N ARG A 155 12.06 -18.04 -6.75
CA ARG A 155 13.31 -18.61 -7.34
C ARG A 155 13.19 -18.86 -8.84
N ARG A 156 12.03 -19.32 -9.28
CA ARG A 156 11.77 -19.68 -10.68
C ARG A 156 10.47 -19.01 -11.12
N PRO A 157 10.45 -18.34 -12.28
CA PRO A 157 9.23 -17.76 -12.80
C PRO A 157 8.17 -18.84 -13.02
N ALA A 158 6.90 -18.45 -12.97
CA ALA A 158 5.81 -19.33 -13.33
C ALA A 158 5.74 -19.50 -14.86
N THR A 159 5.02 -20.53 -15.30
CA THR A 159 4.91 -20.92 -16.72
C THR A 159 4.16 -19.92 -17.59
N SER A 160 3.38 -19.02 -16.95
CA SER A 160 2.65 -17.95 -17.66
C SER A 160 2.46 -16.72 -16.76
N PRO A 161 2.20 -15.53 -17.35
CA PRO A 161 1.89 -14.31 -16.58
C PRO A 161 0.70 -14.48 -15.63
N SER A 162 -0.36 -15.17 -16.06
CA SER A 162 -1.54 -15.41 -15.21
C SER A 162 -1.24 -16.35 -14.03
N ALA A 163 -0.42 -17.36 -14.25
CA ALA A 163 0.04 -18.26 -13.17
C ALA A 163 0.93 -17.52 -12.19
N MET A 164 1.79 -16.60 -12.66
CA MET A 164 2.60 -15.73 -11.82
C MET A 164 1.72 -14.82 -10.98
N GLN A 165 0.73 -14.16 -11.58
CA GLN A 165 -0.19 -13.28 -10.87
C GLN A 165 -0.96 -14.03 -9.78
N LYS A 166 -1.48 -15.23 -10.07
CA LYS A 166 -2.13 -16.09 -9.05
C LYS A 166 -1.17 -16.45 -7.92
N ARG A 167 0.08 -16.78 -8.23
CA ARG A 167 1.11 -17.08 -7.24
C ARG A 167 1.41 -15.88 -6.35
N LEU A 168 1.55 -14.69 -6.92
CA LEU A 168 1.85 -13.47 -6.17
C LEU A 168 0.70 -13.05 -5.25
N TRP A 169 -0.55 -13.17 -5.69
CA TRP A 169 -1.70 -12.97 -4.81
C TRP A 169 -1.73 -13.93 -3.63
N ARG A 170 -1.38 -15.20 -3.85
CA ARG A 170 -1.26 -16.17 -2.77
C ARG A 170 -0.14 -15.80 -1.81
N LEU A 171 1.03 -15.42 -2.32
CA LEU A 171 2.13 -14.94 -1.48
C LEU A 171 1.74 -13.69 -0.68
N ALA A 172 1.07 -12.71 -1.30
CA ALA A 172 0.58 -11.53 -0.62
C ALA A 172 -0.35 -11.88 0.54
N GLU A 173 -1.18 -12.89 0.39
CA GLU A 173 -2.04 -13.39 1.47
C GLU A 173 -1.25 -14.17 2.53
N GLU A 174 -0.35 -15.07 2.13
CA GLU A 174 0.44 -15.90 3.03
C GLU A 174 1.36 -15.09 3.94
N VAL A 175 1.95 -14.00 3.45
CA VAL A 175 2.87 -13.16 4.24
C VAL A 175 2.17 -12.29 5.28
N LEU A 176 0.86 -12.06 5.16
CA LEU A 176 0.15 -11.22 6.12
C LEU A 176 -0.03 -11.91 7.48
N PRO A 177 0.30 -11.21 8.58
CA PRO A 177 -0.08 -11.62 9.92
C PRO A 177 -1.58 -11.44 10.17
N GLN A 178 -2.06 -11.86 11.32
CA GLN A 178 -3.41 -11.56 11.80
C GLN A 178 -3.48 -10.17 12.45
N GLY A 179 -4.68 -9.61 12.53
CA GLY A 179 -4.95 -8.36 13.23
C GLY A 179 -4.30 -7.11 12.59
N ALA A 180 -4.09 -6.10 13.40
CA ALA A 180 -3.59 -4.77 12.98
C ALA A 180 -2.21 -4.81 12.30
N GLU A 181 -1.40 -5.82 12.55
CA GLU A 181 -0.09 -5.98 11.91
C GLU A 181 -0.22 -6.24 10.39
N ALA A 182 -1.37 -6.71 9.89
CA ALA A 182 -1.62 -6.82 8.45
C ALA A 182 -1.55 -5.45 7.76
N TRP A 183 -2.08 -4.41 8.40
CA TRP A 183 -1.95 -3.03 7.95
C TRP A 183 -0.48 -2.62 7.82
N VAL A 184 0.32 -2.87 8.87
CA VAL A 184 1.76 -2.54 8.90
C VAL A 184 2.51 -3.23 7.76
N ILE A 185 2.31 -4.52 7.56
CA ILE A 185 3.02 -5.29 6.53
C ILE A 185 2.63 -4.84 5.12
N ASN A 186 1.35 -4.56 4.87
CA ASN A 186 0.91 -4.04 3.57
C ASN A 186 1.55 -2.67 3.26
N GLN A 187 1.50 -1.72 4.21
CA GLN A 187 2.13 -0.40 4.04
C GLN A 187 3.65 -0.52 3.87
N ALA A 188 4.28 -1.38 4.64
CA ALA A 188 5.71 -1.61 4.59
C ALA A 188 6.18 -2.19 3.25
N MET A 189 5.44 -3.12 2.66
CA MET A 189 5.75 -3.67 1.34
C MET A 189 5.68 -2.59 0.25
N MET A 190 4.65 -1.74 0.28
CA MET A 190 4.54 -0.62 -0.65
C MET A 190 5.71 0.34 -0.50
N ASP A 191 6.05 0.73 0.73
CA ASP A 191 7.15 1.67 0.98
C ASP A 191 8.51 1.08 0.61
N LEU A 192 8.79 -0.17 0.99
CA LEU A 192 10.03 -0.84 0.61
C LEU A 192 10.19 -0.87 -0.92
N GLY A 193 9.12 -1.19 -1.64
CA GLY A 193 9.11 -1.20 -3.09
C GLY A 193 9.30 0.18 -3.72
N ALA A 194 8.72 1.21 -3.12
CA ALA A 194 8.84 2.58 -3.61
C ALA A 194 10.21 3.21 -3.32
N THR A 195 10.86 2.87 -2.19
CA THR A 195 12.04 3.59 -1.71
C THR A 195 13.36 2.81 -1.82
N LEU A 196 13.36 1.51 -1.55
CA LEU A 196 14.57 0.68 -1.55
C LEU A 196 14.59 -0.36 -2.67
N CYS A 197 13.54 -1.16 -2.79
CA CYS A 197 13.44 -2.23 -3.79
C CYS A 197 12.89 -1.70 -5.12
N THR A 198 13.52 -0.62 -5.64
CA THR A 198 13.11 0.06 -6.88
C THR A 198 13.30 -0.83 -8.11
N ALA A 199 12.66 -0.47 -9.24
CA ALA A 199 12.65 -1.31 -10.44
C ALA A 199 14.04 -1.47 -11.05
N ARG A 200 14.79 -0.37 -11.22
CA ARG A 200 16.07 -0.35 -11.94
C ARG A 200 17.28 -0.47 -11.03
N ASN A 201 17.36 0.33 -9.98
CA ASN A 201 18.54 0.41 -9.11
C ASN A 201 18.14 0.13 -7.66
N PRO A 202 17.87 -1.15 -7.27
CA PRO A 202 17.49 -1.46 -5.91
C PRO A 202 18.67 -1.29 -4.95
N ARG A 203 18.43 -0.68 -3.79
CA ARG A 203 19.44 -0.47 -2.74
C ARG A 203 19.53 -1.69 -1.82
N CYS A 204 19.98 -2.82 -2.36
CA CYS A 204 19.96 -4.12 -1.66
C CYS A 204 20.83 -4.15 -0.39
N THR A 205 21.94 -3.42 -0.35
CA THR A 205 22.83 -3.32 0.82
C THR A 205 22.18 -2.62 2.01
N GLN A 206 21.16 -1.79 1.77
CA GLN A 206 20.40 -1.09 2.81
C GLN A 206 19.07 -1.79 3.12
N CYS A 207 18.77 -2.91 2.44
CA CYS A 207 17.46 -3.56 2.54
C CYS A 207 17.37 -4.46 3.77
N CYS A 208 16.40 -4.21 4.62
CA CYS A 208 16.13 -5.03 5.81
C CYS A 208 15.85 -6.51 5.51
N LEU A 209 15.49 -6.83 4.26
CA LEU A 209 15.17 -8.18 3.81
C LEU A 209 16.31 -8.84 3.00
N GLN A 210 17.48 -8.20 2.89
CA GLN A 210 18.59 -8.70 2.08
C GLN A 210 18.94 -10.15 2.40
N ALA A 211 19.05 -10.50 3.68
CA ALA A 211 19.48 -11.83 4.13
C ALA A 211 18.51 -12.98 3.76
N ILE A 212 17.25 -12.67 3.46
CA ILE A 212 16.23 -13.65 3.06
C ILE A 212 15.78 -13.52 1.61
N CYS A 213 16.35 -12.54 0.89
CA CYS A 213 15.91 -12.20 -0.47
C CYS A 213 16.60 -13.10 -1.50
N GLN A 214 15.81 -13.81 -2.32
CA GLN A 214 16.33 -14.69 -3.37
C GLN A 214 17.08 -13.94 -4.48
N ALA A 215 16.67 -12.68 -4.75
CA ALA A 215 17.27 -11.88 -5.80
C ALA A 215 18.46 -11.02 -5.33
N ALA A 216 18.69 -10.87 -4.02
CA ALA A 216 19.74 -9.99 -3.51
C ALA A 216 21.15 -10.30 -4.06
N PRO A 217 21.58 -11.58 -4.18
CA PRO A 217 22.91 -11.88 -4.71
C PRO A 217 23.14 -11.31 -6.11
N ALA A 218 22.13 -11.37 -6.99
CA ALA A 218 22.26 -10.86 -8.36
C ALA A 218 22.50 -9.35 -8.43
N PHE A 219 22.00 -8.60 -7.47
CA PHE A 219 22.17 -7.14 -7.41
C PHE A 219 23.37 -6.68 -6.59
N THR A 220 23.82 -7.47 -5.62
CA THR A 220 24.99 -7.13 -4.81
C THR A 220 26.30 -7.51 -5.48
N THR A 221 26.35 -8.61 -6.22
CA THR A 221 27.55 -9.05 -6.95
C THR A 221 27.95 -8.08 -8.07
N GLN A 222 26.97 -7.45 -8.74
CA GLN A 222 27.23 -6.47 -9.79
C GLN A 222 27.88 -5.17 -9.27
N LEU A 223 27.75 -4.87 -7.99
CA LEU A 223 28.28 -3.65 -7.38
C LEU A 223 29.65 -3.87 -6.67
N GLY A 224 30.21 -5.09 -6.69
CA GLY A 224 31.48 -5.40 -6.02
C GLY A 224 31.46 -5.21 -4.50
N LEU A 225 30.30 -5.16 -3.89
CA LEU A 225 30.12 -4.91 -2.47
C LEU A 225 30.05 -6.23 -1.70
N PHE A 226 30.91 -6.37 -0.70
CA PHE A 226 30.98 -7.52 0.19
C PHE A 226 29.64 -7.82 0.88
N PRO A 227 29.35 -9.10 1.20
CA PRO A 227 28.13 -9.46 1.91
C PRO A 227 28.13 -8.78 3.29
N TYR A 228 26.96 -8.29 3.67
CA TYR A 228 26.65 -7.78 4.99
C TYR A 228 27.02 -8.84 6.05
N SER A 229 28.10 -8.60 6.81
CA SER A 229 28.38 -9.36 8.02
C SER A 229 27.29 -9.03 9.05
N GLU A 230 26.83 -10.02 9.77
CA GLU A 230 25.85 -9.85 10.83
C GLU A 230 26.32 -8.78 11.81
N ALA A 231 25.79 -7.58 11.67
CA ALA A 231 25.96 -6.55 12.67
C ALA A 231 25.12 -6.94 13.89
N PRO A 232 25.63 -6.76 15.12
CA PRO A 232 24.89 -7.05 16.33
C PRO A 232 23.59 -6.25 16.35
N GLU A 233 22.56 -6.79 16.99
CA GLU A 233 21.16 -6.35 16.96
C GLU A 233 20.88 -4.88 17.36
N THR A 234 21.92 -4.11 17.67
CA THR A 234 21.81 -2.76 18.22
C THR A 234 22.02 -1.61 17.25
N GLU A 235 22.62 -1.81 16.06
CA GLU A 235 22.87 -0.69 15.15
C GLU A 235 22.68 -1.05 13.67
N LEU A 236 21.55 -0.62 13.09
CA LEU A 236 21.44 -0.45 11.66
C LEU A 236 22.27 0.78 11.26
N PRO A 237 23.13 0.72 10.22
CA PRO A 237 23.95 1.86 9.83
C PRO A 237 23.06 3.07 9.52
N LEU A 238 23.41 4.21 10.12
CA LEU A 238 22.89 5.52 9.77
C LEU A 238 23.09 5.72 8.28
N VAL A 239 22.01 5.98 7.58
CA VAL A 239 22.03 6.40 6.17
C VAL A 239 22.83 7.68 6.13
N ALA A 240 24.01 7.67 5.49
CA ALA A 240 24.77 8.88 5.23
C ALA A 240 23.83 9.88 4.51
N GLU A 241 23.82 11.10 4.99
CA GLU A 241 23.01 12.22 4.55
C GLU A 241 23.24 12.54 3.06
N ALA A 242 22.49 11.89 2.19
CA ALA A 242 22.04 12.51 0.96
C ALA A 242 20.61 12.94 1.25
N GLU A 243 20.27 14.21 1.07
CA GLU A 243 19.02 14.84 1.43
C GLU A 243 17.80 13.98 1.05
N ALA A 244 17.48 13.02 1.90
CA ALA A 244 16.25 12.26 1.84
C ALA A 244 15.17 13.10 2.52
N PRO A 245 13.96 13.20 1.94
CA PRO A 245 12.87 13.86 2.63
C PRO A 245 12.76 13.26 4.04
N VAL A 246 12.63 14.11 5.05
CA VAL A 246 12.54 13.73 6.46
C VAL A 246 11.37 12.75 6.63
N TYR A 247 11.66 11.47 6.66
CA TYR A 247 10.71 10.44 7.03
C TYR A 247 10.62 10.42 8.55
N GLY A 248 9.61 11.08 9.09
CA GLY A 248 9.19 10.87 10.47
C GLY A 248 8.88 9.38 10.66
N GLY A 249 9.12 8.82 11.84
CA GLY A 249 8.88 7.41 12.14
C GLY A 249 7.54 6.94 11.59
N GLY A 250 7.49 5.73 11.00
CA GLY A 250 6.34 5.23 10.26
C GLY A 250 5.04 5.40 11.04
N THR A 251 4.02 5.90 10.36
CA THR A 251 2.70 6.08 10.96
C THR A 251 2.25 4.79 11.63
N PRO A 252 1.90 4.79 12.93
CA PRO A 252 1.37 3.60 13.58
C PRO A 252 0.05 3.18 12.93
N PRO A 253 -0.34 1.90 13.01
CA PRO A 253 -1.65 1.49 12.56
C PRO A 253 -2.72 2.31 13.28
N PRO A 254 -3.77 2.77 12.56
CA PRO A 254 -4.87 3.49 13.19
C PRO A 254 -5.56 2.61 14.24
N ASP A 255 -6.16 3.26 15.23
CA ASP A 255 -6.99 2.58 16.22
C ASP A 255 -8.33 2.16 15.61
N PHE A 256 -8.46 0.89 15.26
CA PHE A 256 -9.68 0.32 14.70
C PHE A 256 -10.78 0.06 15.74
N THR A 257 -10.52 0.27 17.04
CA THR A 257 -11.49 -0.03 18.13
C THR A 257 -12.49 1.12 18.33
N ARG A 258 -12.18 2.32 17.85
CA ARG A 258 -12.99 3.53 18.04
C ARG A 258 -14.09 3.75 17.01
N ARG A 259 -14.65 2.72 16.42
CA ARG A 259 -15.87 2.88 15.63
C ARG A 259 -17.06 2.95 16.57
N GLY A 260 -17.39 4.17 17.03
CA GLY A 260 -18.66 4.44 17.66
C GLY A 260 -19.79 4.08 16.69
N HIS A 261 -20.73 3.29 17.16
CA HIS A 261 -22.04 3.19 16.54
C HIS A 261 -22.67 4.58 16.64
N GLY A 262 -22.73 5.29 15.54
CA GLY A 262 -23.42 6.53 15.35
C GLY A 262 -24.24 6.48 14.09
#